data_3b666fa9a71d99cf45b19db864c83e9f
#
_entry.id   3b666fa9a71d99cf45b19db864c83e9f
#
_cell.length_a   1.000
_cell.length_b   1.000
_cell.length_c   1.000
_cell.angle_alpha   90.00
_cell.angle_beta   90.00
_cell.angle_gamma   90.00
#
_symmetry.space_group_name_H-M   'P 1'
#
loop_
_entity.id
_entity.type
_entity.pdbx_description
1 polymer ?
#
loop_
_entity_poly.entity_id
_entity_poly.type
_entity_poly.pdbx_seq_one_letter_code
_entity_poly.pdbx_strand_id
1 'polypeptide(L)'
;MSSKKVLITIASLVLVLTAMAGGYLLLQRYRPLEKPAVTEGPGESLSPEPEDISSFRIYYPVDNTLQVIEKRVRRRSKQAAAAEALMEEFFKGPGGGLSSAVPPNVKVLGVYRDAAQILYVDLSDELRRNFQGDALAEYLVLKGIYESLMANLQEVQDVKVLVEGKEMESMGGHFYLKFPLRGIVSSEVRAEEKGSRE
;
A
#
# COMPACT_ATOMS: atom_id res chain seq x y z
N MET A 1 6.11 -62.48 33.96
CA MET A 1 6.10 -61.06 33.53
C MET A 1 5.03 -60.35 34.33
N SER A 2 5.31 -59.34 35.07
CA SER A 2 4.36 -58.74 36.05
C SER A 2 3.19 -58.10 35.30
N SER A 3 1.95 -58.43 35.68
CA SER A 3 0.70 -57.86 35.09
C SER A 3 0.71 -56.32 34.92
N LYS A 4 1.44 -55.64 35.79
CA LYS A 4 1.62 -54.17 35.75
C LYS A 4 2.39 -53.71 34.49
N LYS A 5 3.39 -54.49 34.03
CA LYS A 5 4.19 -54.14 32.84
C LYS A 5 3.34 -54.31 31.57
N VAL A 6 2.51 -55.35 31.52
CA VAL A 6 1.58 -55.60 30.39
C VAL A 6 0.52 -54.49 30.31
N LEU A 7 -0.01 -54.06 31.46
CA LEU A 7 -1.00 -52.97 31.52
C LEU A 7 -0.43 -51.64 31.03
N ILE A 8 0.81 -51.32 31.40
CA ILE A 8 1.51 -50.09 30.97
C ILE A 8 1.77 -50.10 29.45
N THR A 9 2.19 -51.25 28.90
CA THR A 9 2.42 -51.32 27.44
C THR A 9 1.12 -51.21 26.64
N ILE A 10 0.02 -51.79 27.12
CA ILE A 10 -1.30 -51.64 26.48
C ILE A 10 -1.76 -50.16 26.55
N ALA A 11 -1.62 -49.52 27.69
CA ALA A 11 -2.00 -48.10 27.86
C ALA A 11 -1.18 -47.17 26.95
N SER A 12 0.13 -47.41 26.83
CA SER A 12 0.98 -46.59 25.93
C SER A 12 0.63 -46.82 24.45
N LEU A 13 0.28 -48.03 24.04
CA LEU A 13 -0.15 -48.36 22.68
C LEU A 13 -1.45 -47.66 22.32
N VAL A 14 -2.43 -47.65 23.23
CA VAL A 14 -3.72 -46.95 23.03
C VAL A 14 -3.49 -45.45 22.91
N LEU A 15 -2.61 -44.86 23.72
CA LEU A 15 -2.31 -43.42 23.67
C LEU A 15 -1.66 -43.05 22.33
N VAL A 16 -0.75 -43.84 21.79
CA VAL A 16 -0.15 -43.62 20.48
C VAL A 16 -1.20 -43.73 19.36
N LEU A 17 -2.06 -44.71 19.39
CA LEU A 17 -3.13 -44.89 18.40
C LEU A 17 -4.13 -43.72 18.42
N THR A 18 -4.49 -43.23 19.59
CA THR A 18 -5.40 -42.07 19.69
C THR A 18 -4.74 -40.79 19.19
N ALA A 19 -3.43 -40.56 19.46
CA ALA A 19 -2.67 -39.45 18.93
C ALA A 19 -2.54 -39.50 17.39
N MET A 20 -2.29 -40.66 16.82
CA MET A 20 -2.25 -40.87 15.37
C MET A 20 -3.62 -40.65 14.71
N ALA A 21 -4.70 -41.12 15.29
CA ALA A 21 -6.07 -40.95 14.78
C ALA A 21 -6.45 -39.44 14.84
N GLY A 22 -6.15 -38.77 15.96
CA GLY A 22 -6.37 -37.31 16.10
C GLY A 22 -5.58 -36.49 15.11
N GLY A 23 -4.30 -36.80 14.90
CA GLY A 23 -3.44 -36.19 13.91
C GLY A 23 -3.95 -36.38 12.48
N TYR A 24 -4.41 -37.57 12.15
CA TYR A 24 -4.98 -37.89 10.84
C TYR A 24 -6.29 -37.13 10.56
N LEU A 25 -7.16 -36.98 11.54
CA LEU A 25 -8.39 -36.19 11.42
C LEU A 25 -8.11 -34.69 11.27
N LEU A 26 -7.10 -34.18 11.96
CA LEU A 26 -6.65 -32.81 11.79
C LEU A 26 -6.06 -32.56 10.39
N LEU A 27 -5.23 -33.49 9.90
CA LEU A 27 -4.67 -33.39 8.54
C LEU A 27 -5.77 -33.47 7.46
N GLN A 28 -6.84 -34.28 7.64
CA GLN A 28 -7.96 -34.27 6.71
C GLN A 28 -8.71 -32.93 6.69
N ARG A 29 -8.78 -32.23 7.83
CA ARG A 29 -9.44 -30.91 7.93
C ARG A 29 -8.63 -29.80 7.29
N TYR A 30 -7.31 -29.98 7.16
CA TYR A 30 -6.37 -29.04 6.50
C TYR A 30 -6.00 -29.45 5.07
N ARG A 31 -6.66 -30.46 4.47
CA ARG A 31 -6.46 -30.72 3.05
C ARG A 31 -6.91 -29.49 2.27
N PRO A 32 -6.00 -28.83 1.50
CA PRO A 32 -6.42 -27.83 0.53
C PRO A 32 -7.41 -28.50 -0.41
N LEU A 33 -8.52 -27.83 -0.70
CA LEU A 33 -9.46 -28.27 -1.73
C LEU A 33 -8.65 -28.50 -3.01
N GLU A 34 -8.45 -29.75 -3.40
CA GLU A 34 -7.93 -30.07 -4.72
C GLU A 34 -8.85 -29.41 -5.74
N LYS A 35 -8.28 -28.50 -6.53
CA LYS A 35 -8.97 -27.96 -7.69
C LYS A 35 -9.41 -29.16 -8.54
N PRO A 36 -10.68 -29.23 -8.98
CA PRO A 36 -11.10 -30.28 -9.88
C PRO A 36 -10.19 -30.28 -11.11
N ALA A 37 -9.66 -31.44 -11.46
CA ALA A 37 -8.89 -31.64 -12.68
C ALA A 37 -9.77 -31.18 -13.86
N VAL A 38 -9.38 -30.10 -14.50
CA VAL A 38 -9.99 -29.64 -15.75
C VAL A 38 -9.60 -30.67 -16.79
N THR A 39 -10.58 -31.46 -17.23
CA THR A 39 -10.45 -32.32 -18.41
C THR A 39 -10.22 -31.40 -19.60
N GLU A 40 -9.01 -31.48 -20.18
CA GLU A 40 -8.68 -30.77 -21.42
C GLU A 40 -9.57 -31.28 -22.56
N GLY A 41 -10.61 -30.52 -22.87
CA GLY A 41 -11.33 -30.61 -24.12
C GLY A 41 -10.56 -29.81 -25.20
N PRO A 42 -10.56 -30.24 -26.47
CA PRO A 42 -9.78 -29.57 -27.49
C PRO A 42 -10.37 -28.21 -27.82
N GLY A 43 -9.62 -27.15 -27.53
CA GLY A 43 -9.70 -25.89 -28.27
C GLY A 43 -10.68 -24.85 -27.80
N GLU A 44 -10.65 -24.46 -26.53
CA GLU A 44 -11.10 -23.12 -26.17
C GLU A 44 -9.85 -22.26 -25.86
N SER A 45 -9.54 -21.36 -26.78
CA SER A 45 -8.54 -20.34 -26.55
C SER A 45 -8.99 -19.55 -25.31
N LEU A 46 -8.30 -19.72 -24.20
CA LEU A 46 -8.42 -18.83 -23.05
C LEU A 46 -8.08 -17.43 -23.53
N SER A 47 -9.08 -16.67 -23.95
CA SER A 47 -8.98 -15.22 -23.94
C SER A 47 -8.58 -14.86 -22.52
N PRO A 48 -7.48 -14.14 -22.30
CA PRO A 48 -7.15 -13.68 -20.97
C PRO A 48 -8.38 -12.93 -20.47
N GLU A 49 -8.94 -13.34 -19.32
CA GLU A 49 -9.94 -12.52 -18.64
C GLU A 49 -9.41 -11.09 -18.66
N PRO A 50 -10.23 -10.09 -19.05
CA PRO A 50 -9.77 -8.72 -19.07
C PRO A 50 -9.27 -8.39 -17.66
N GLU A 51 -7.94 -8.28 -17.51
CA GLU A 51 -7.37 -7.82 -16.25
C GLU A 51 -8.03 -6.48 -15.95
N ASP A 52 -8.73 -6.40 -14.83
CA ASP A 52 -9.44 -5.20 -14.40
C ASP A 52 -8.38 -4.15 -14.02
N ILE A 53 -7.92 -3.41 -15.02
CA ILE A 53 -6.86 -2.42 -14.93
C ILE A 53 -7.48 -1.04 -14.81
N SER A 54 -7.06 -0.27 -13.82
CA SER A 54 -7.35 1.14 -13.68
C SER A 54 -6.15 1.98 -14.12
N SER A 55 -6.40 3.10 -14.79
CA SER A 55 -5.37 4.10 -15.06
C SER A 55 -5.37 5.13 -13.96
N PHE A 56 -4.22 5.36 -13.34
CA PHE A 56 -4.01 6.41 -12.35
C PHE A 56 -3.19 7.55 -12.93
N ARG A 57 -3.61 8.78 -12.67
CA ARG A 57 -2.83 9.98 -12.93
C ARG A 57 -1.95 10.27 -11.72
N ILE A 58 -0.66 10.09 -11.86
CA ILE A 58 0.30 10.26 -10.78
C ILE A 58 1.14 11.53 -11.05
N TYR A 59 1.23 12.38 -10.05
CA TYR A 59 1.91 13.67 -10.11
C TYR A 59 3.31 13.54 -9.52
N TYR A 60 4.32 13.41 -10.36
CA TYR A 60 5.70 13.22 -9.95
C TYR A 60 6.48 14.55 -9.91
N PRO A 61 7.28 14.78 -8.87
CA PRO A 61 8.23 15.89 -8.82
C PRO A 61 9.42 15.60 -9.76
N VAL A 62 9.43 16.20 -10.92
CA VAL A 62 10.46 16.05 -11.95
C VAL A 62 10.92 17.45 -12.38
N ASP A 63 12.23 17.69 -12.43
CA ASP A 63 12.82 18.96 -12.88
C ASP A 63 12.19 20.21 -12.22
N ASN A 64 12.05 20.17 -10.89
CA ASN A 64 11.46 21.23 -10.06
C ASN A 64 10.01 21.60 -10.40
N THR A 65 9.28 20.70 -11.06
CA THR A 65 7.85 20.85 -11.38
C THR A 65 7.09 19.55 -11.11
N LEU A 66 5.76 19.62 -11.09
CA LEU A 66 4.93 18.41 -11.09
C LEU A 66 4.61 18.00 -12.53
N GLN A 67 4.98 16.79 -12.90
CA GLN A 67 4.62 16.16 -14.15
C GLN A 67 3.59 15.05 -13.92
N VAL A 68 2.53 15.05 -14.75
CA VAL A 68 1.47 14.02 -14.67
C VAL A 68 1.85 12.84 -15.56
N ILE A 69 1.92 11.66 -14.96
CA ILE A 69 2.20 10.41 -15.68
C ILE A 69 1.06 9.44 -15.43
N GLU A 70 0.49 8.90 -16.49
CA GLU A 70 -0.50 7.84 -16.38
C GLU A 70 0.17 6.49 -16.16
N LYS A 71 -0.27 5.80 -15.11
CA LYS A 71 0.19 4.44 -14.77
C LYS A 71 -0.98 3.47 -14.74
N ARG A 72 -0.81 2.32 -15.35
CA ARG A 72 -1.79 1.23 -15.30
C ARG A 72 -1.52 0.36 -14.09
N VAL A 73 -2.51 0.25 -13.22
CA VAL A 73 -2.43 -0.51 -11.98
C VAL A 73 -3.65 -1.45 -11.90
N ARG A 74 -3.47 -2.63 -11.35
CA ARG A 74 -4.58 -3.56 -11.12
C ARG A 74 -5.65 -2.90 -10.27
N ARG A 75 -6.89 -2.87 -10.78
CA ARG A 75 -8.03 -2.26 -10.07
C ARG A 75 -8.24 -2.90 -8.71
N ARG A 76 -8.50 -2.06 -7.72
CA ARG A 76 -8.89 -2.46 -6.38
C ARG A 76 -10.29 -1.97 -6.09
N SER A 77 -11.16 -2.85 -5.61
CA SER A 77 -12.57 -2.53 -5.34
C SER A 77 -12.76 -1.62 -4.12
N LYS A 78 -11.85 -1.71 -3.13
CA LYS A 78 -11.88 -0.86 -1.93
C LYS A 78 -11.02 0.38 -2.15
N GLN A 79 -11.56 1.54 -1.80
CA GLN A 79 -10.89 2.84 -1.99
C GLN A 79 -9.54 2.94 -1.24
N ALA A 80 -9.46 2.43 0.00
CA ALA A 80 -8.20 2.37 0.74
C ALA A 80 -7.15 1.51 0.02
N ALA A 81 -7.55 0.35 -0.52
CA ALA A 81 -6.64 -0.49 -1.28
C ALA A 81 -6.23 0.13 -2.63
N ALA A 82 -7.11 0.94 -3.24
CA ALA A 82 -6.76 1.70 -4.44
C ALA A 82 -5.76 2.82 -4.11
N ALA A 83 -5.93 3.51 -2.99
CA ALA A 83 -4.99 4.51 -2.49
C ALA A 83 -3.63 3.90 -2.15
N GLU A 84 -3.61 2.74 -1.53
CA GLU A 84 -2.38 1.99 -1.23
C GLU A 84 -1.63 1.64 -2.50
N ALA A 85 -2.30 1.04 -3.49
CA ALA A 85 -1.71 0.68 -4.77
C ALA A 85 -1.19 1.92 -5.55
N LEU A 86 -1.92 3.04 -5.47
CA LEU A 86 -1.50 4.31 -6.06
C LEU A 86 -0.22 4.85 -5.39
N MET A 87 -0.14 4.80 -4.07
CA MET A 87 1.05 5.24 -3.34
C MET A 87 2.24 4.30 -3.54
N GLU A 88 2.01 2.99 -3.59
CA GLU A 88 3.06 2.04 -3.98
C GLU A 88 3.64 2.39 -5.36
N GLU A 89 2.79 2.75 -6.32
CA GLU A 89 3.25 3.13 -7.66
C GLU A 89 3.95 4.50 -7.66
N PHE A 90 3.47 5.47 -6.86
CA PHE A 90 4.13 6.76 -6.69
C PHE A 90 5.58 6.60 -6.17
N PHE A 91 5.80 5.76 -5.16
CA PHE A 91 7.13 5.56 -4.59
C PHE A 91 8.07 4.69 -5.42
N LYS A 92 7.59 4.06 -6.50
CA LYS A 92 8.46 3.48 -7.54
C LYS A 92 9.12 4.55 -8.43
N GLY A 93 8.62 5.78 -8.38
CA GLY A 93 9.08 6.89 -9.19
C GLY A 93 8.49 6.91 -10.61
N PRO A 94 8.80 7.95 -11.38
CA PRO A 94 8.19 8.19 -12.70
C PRO A 94 8.57 7.13 -13.73
N GLY A 95 9.75 6.49 -13.60
CA GLY A 95 10.29 5.59 -14.61
C GLY A 95 10.92 6.33 -15.80
N GLY A 96 11.26 5.59 -16.86
CA GLY A 96 11.76 6.19 -18.10
C GLY A 96 13.09 6.96 -17.99
N GLY A 97 13.86 6.75 -16.92
CA GLY A 97 15.13 7.47 -16.70
C GLY A 97 14.95 8.92 -16.20
N LEU A 98 13.73 9.33 -15.86
CA LEU A 98 13.48 10.66 -15.31
C LEU A 98 14.01 10.76 -13.87
N SER A 99 14.73 11.84 -13.57
CA SER A 99 15.16 12.17 -12.22
C SER A 99 13.98 12.74 -11.44
N SER A 100 13.77 12.24 -10.22
CA SER A 100 12.67 12.68 -9.37
C SER A 100 13.14 12.86 -7.93
N ALA A 101 12.54 13.82 -7.23
CA ALA A 101 12.78 14.06 -5.81
C ALA A 101 12.07 13.05 -4.89
N VAL A 102 11.32 12.07 -5.45
CA VAL A 102 10.66 11.01 -4.66
C VAL A 102 11.73 10.19 -3.93
N PRO A 103 11.67 10.09 -2.58
CA PRO A 103 12.64 9.30 -1.84
C PRO A 103 12.58 7.83 -2.24
N PRO A 104 13.72 7.17 -2.48
CA PRO A 104 13.74 5.77 -2.88
C PRO A 104 13.44 4.83 -1.68
N ASN A 105 12.95 3.62 -2.01
CA ASN A 105 12.72 2.52 -1.08
C ASN A 105 11.67 2.79 0.02
N VAL A 106 10.84 3.79 -0.14
CA VAL A 106 9.71 4.04 0.76
C VAL A 106 8.68 2.92 0.58
N LYS A 107 8.21 2.37 1.70
CA LYS A 107 7.15 1.37 1.73
C LYS A 107 5.86 1.99 2.22
N VAL A 108 4.75 1.62 1.61
CA VAL A 108 3.41 1.94 2.12
C VAL A 108 3.07 0.89 3.16
N LEU A 109 2.91 1.31 4.42
CA LEU A 109 2.60 0.42 5.54
C LEU A 109 1.10 0.23 5.70
N GLY A 110 0.32 1.20 5.24
CA GLY A 110 -1.14 1.13 5.22
C GLY A 110 -1.77 2.44 4.81
N VAL A 111 -3.03 2.35 4.37
CA VAL A 111 -3.87 3.52 4.07
C VAL A 111 -5.23 3.32 4.69
N TYR A 112 -5.70 4.31 5.43
CA TYR A 112 -7.01 4.28 6.08
C TYR A 112 -7.67 5.66 6.05
N ARG A 113 -8.97 5.70 6.16
CA ARG A 113 -9.77 6.92 6.09
C ARG A 113 -10.64 7.05 7.34
N ASP A 114 -10.68 8.24 7.91
CA ASP A 114 -11.53 8.54 9.06
C ASP A 114 -12.94 8.98 8.67
N ALA A 115 -13.77 9.27 9.68
CA ALA A 115 -15.14 9.75 9.49
C ALA A 115 -15.20 11.16 8.87
N ALA A 116 -14.15 11.97 9.01
CA ALA A 116 -14.02 13.29 8.39
C ALA A 116 -13.53 13.22 6.94
N GLN A 117 -13.38 12.01 6.38
CA GLN A 117 -12.89 11.75 5.03
C GLN A 117 -11.42 12.17 4.83
N ILE A 118 -10.65 12.24 5.91
CA ILE A 118 -9.21 12.44 5.84
C ILE A 118 -8.55 11.09 5.58
N LEU A 119 -7.72 11.04 4.56
CA LEU A 119 -6.96 9.86 4.18
C LEU A 119 -5.61 9.87 4.89
N TYR A 120 -5.37 8.90 5.75
CA TYR A 120 -4.10 8.69 6.42
C TYR A 120 -3.25 7.73 5.60
N VAL A 121 -2.06 8.17 5.22
CA VAL A 121 -1.08 7.37 4.48
C VAL A 121 0.09 7.11 5.41
N ASP A 122 0.21 5.86 5.85
CA ASP A 122 1.31 5.43 6.72
C ASP A 122 2.46 4.88 5.89
N LEU A 123 3.62 5.48 6.05
CA LEU A 123 4.82 5.21 5.28
C LEU A 123 5.96 4.78 6.18
N SER A 124 6.91 4.07 5.63
CA SER A 124 8.13 3.70 6.33
C SER A 124 9.07 4.89 6.51
N ASP A 125 9.98 4.82 7.48
CA ASP A 125 10.90 5.91 7.83
C ASP A 125 11.91 6.25 6.73
N GLU A 126 11.99 5.42 5.67
CA GLU A 126 12.73 5.73 4.45
C GLU A 126 12.26 7.03 3.80
N LEU A 127 11.00 7.43 4.00
CA LEU A 127 10.48 8.73 3.55
C LEU A 127 11.36 9.88 4.02
N ARG A 128 11.79 9.85 5.29
CA ARG A 128 12.64 10.87 5.90
C ARG A 128 14.12 10.61 5.65
N ARG A 129 14.55 9.37 5.88
CA ARG A 129 15.96 8.99 5.82
C ARG A 129 16.56 9.11 4.43
N ASN A 130 15.75 8.82 3.40
CA ASN A 130 16.22 8.80 2.02
C ASN A 130 15.84 10.08 1.26
N PHE A 131 15.12 11.01 1.88
CA PHE A 131 14.85 12.29 1.26
C PHE A 131 16.14 13.10 1.18
N GLN A 132 16.44 13.57 -0.03
CA GLN A 132 17.58 14.44 -0.33
C GLN A 132 17.08 15.57 -1.22
N GLY A 133 16.76 16.71 -0.62
CA GLY A 133 16.23 17.85 -1.36
C GLY A 133 16.13 19.09 -0.50
N ASP A 134 15.88 20.19 -1.16
CA ASP A 134 15.58 21.48 -0.56
C ASP A 134 14.08 21.66 -0.25
N ALA A 135 13.68 22.84 0.14
CA ALA A 135 12.29 23.18 0.45
C ALA A 135 11.36 22.97 -0.75
N LEU A 136 11.81 23.29 -1.97
CA LEU A 136 11.00 23.09 -3.18
C LEU A 136 10.80 21.61 -3.47
N ALA A 137 11.84 20.81 -3.35
CA ALA A 137 11.75 19.37 -3.54
C ALA A 137 10.82 18.72 -2.50
N GLU A 138 10.91 19.12 -1.20
CA GLU A 138 10.01 18.65 -0.15
C GLU A 138 8.56 19.01 -0.47
N TYR A 139 8.31 20.28 -0.84
CA TYR A 139 6.99 20.74 -1.25
C TYR A 139 6.40 19.94 -2.41
N LEU A 140 7.19 19.72 -3.46
CA LEU A 140 6.74 19.00 -4.65
C LEU A 140 6.46 17.52 -4.39
N VAL A 141 7.21 16.86 -3.49
CA VAL A 141 6.91 15.50 -3.06
C VAL A 141 5.57 15.45 -2.32
N LEU A 142 5.36 16.35 -1.36
CA LEU A 142 4.11 16.43 -0.58
C LEU A 142 2.93 16.77 -1.48
N LYS A 143 3.09 17.73 -2.39
CA LYS A 143 2.07 18.10 -3.38
C LYS A 143 1.80 16.94 -4.34
N GLY A 144 2.82 16.22 -4.78
CA GLY A 144 2.68 15.04 -5.63
C GLY A 144 1.86 13.93 -4.98
N ILE A 145 2.11 13.63 -3.70
CA ILE A 145 1.30 12.69 -2.90
C ILE A 145 -0.16 13.17 -2.85
N TYR A 146 -0.37 14.44 -2.48
CA TYR A 146 -1.70 15.04 -2.34
C TYR A 146 -2.47 15.01 -3.66
N GLU A 147 -1.93 15.58 -4.72
CA GLU A 147 -2.59 15.67 -6.04
C GLU A 147 -2.85 14.29 -6.66
N SER A 148 -1.92 13.34 -6.49
CA SER A 148 -2.13 11.98 -6.97
C SER A 148 -3.32 11.30 -6.30
N LEU A 149 -3.48 11.46 -4.98
CA LEU A 149 -4.60 10.90 -4.25
C LEU A 149 -5.91 11.61 -4.58
N MET A 150 -5.91 12.94 -4.58
CA MET A 150 -7.11 13.74 -4.84
C MET A 150 -7.64 13.61 -6.27
N ALA A 151 -6.76 13.40 -7.25
CA ALA A 151 -7.14 13.26 -8.65
C ALA A 151 -7.74 11.88 -9.00
N ASN A 152 -7.50 10.86 -8.18
CA ASN A 152 -7.90 9.49 -8.48
C ASN A 152 -8.92 8.89 -7.51
N LEU A 153 -9.14 9.53 -6.35
CA LEU A 153 -10.04 9.03 -5.31
C LEU A 153 -11.22 9.98 -5.12
N GLN A 154 -12.39 9.40 -4.93
CA GLN A 154 -13.60 10.17 -4.62
C GLN A 154 -13.78 10.29 -3.09
N GLU A 155 -14.54 11.29 -2.66
CA GLU A 155 -14.91 11.47 -1.25
C GLU A 155 -13.72 11.56 -0.27
N VAL A 156 -12.55 12.00 -0.74
CA VAL A 156 -11.40 12.35 0.10
C VAL A 156 -11.41 13.86 0.31
N GLN A 157 -11.39 14.30 1.56
CA GLN A 157 -11.39 15.72 1.90
C GLN A 157 -9.97 16.26 2.06
N ASP A 158 -9.07 15.48 2.61
CA ASP A 158 -7.69 15.85 2.83
C ASP A 158 -6.81 14.60 2.98
N VAL A 159 -5.49 14.79 2.99
CA VAL A 159 -4.50 13.74 3.14
C VAL A 159 -3.58 14.05 4.32
N LYS A 160 -3.35 13.07 5.17
CA LYS A 160 -2.37 13.15 6.26
C LYS A 160 -1.31 12.06 6.12
N VAL A 161 -0.06 12.45 6.20
CA VAL A 161 1.07 11.50 6.15
C VAL A 161 1.48 11.12 7.56
N LEU A 162 1.68 9.83 7.77
CA LEU A 162 2.26 9.25 8.98
C LEU A 162 3.55 8.53 8.63
N VAL A 163 4.41 8.34 9.60
CA VAL A 163 5.62 7.53 9.51
C VAL A 163 5.64 6.53 10.66
N GLU A 164 5.70 5.23 10.32
CA GLU A 164 5.67 4.15 11.31
C GLU A 164 4.48 4.28 12.27
N GLY A 165 3.29 4.63 11.75
CA GLY A 165 2.06 4.83 12.51
C GLY A 165 2.01 6.10 13.35
N LYS A 166 2.97 7.01 13.21
CA LYS A 166 3.09 8.22 14.05
C LYS A 166 3.04 9.49 13.20
N GLU A 167 2.52 10.55 13.80
CA GLU A 167 2.66 11.90 13.25
C GLU A 167 4.13 12.29 13.23
N MET A 168 4.55 12.96 12.16
CA MET A 168 5.88 13.53 12.05
C MET A 168 5.83 15.05 11.97
N GLU A 169 6.89 15.71 12.42
CA GLU A 169 6.98 17.16 12.35
C GLU A 169 7.29 17.65 10.93
N SER A 170 8.20 16.98 10.25
CA SER A 170 8.63 17.35 8.89
C SER A 170 9.28 16.16 8.19
N MET A 171 9.27 16.15 6.86
CA MET A 171 10.02 15.19 6.05
C MET A 171 11.49 15.64 5.88
N GLY A 172 11.69 16.85 5.35
CA GLY A 172 12.99 17.45 5.09
C GLY A 172 13.33 18.67 5.95
N GLY A 173 12.46 19.06 6.88
CA GLY A 173 12.70 20.17 7.80
C GLY A 173 12.05 21.49 7.40
N HIS A 174 11.37 21.58 6.26
CA HIS A 174 10.86 22.86 5.75
C HIS A 174 9.34 23.01 5.94
N PHE A 175 8.57 21.91 5.93
CA PHE A 175 7.12 21.96 6.07
C PHE A 175 6.66 21.20 7.31
N TYR A 176 5.72 21.83 8.05
CA TYR A 176 5.20 21.26 9.28
C TYR A 176 4.03 20.29 8.99
N LEU A 177 4.26 19.00 9.17
CA LEU A 177 3.38 17.91 8.75
C LEU A 177 2.45 17.38 9.86
N LYS A 178 2.37 18.08 10.99
CA LYS A 178 1.44 17.70 12.06
C LYS A 178 -0.03 17.83 11.66
N PHE A 179 -0.32 18.63 10.63
CA PHE A 179 -1.65 18.81 10.06
C PHE A 179 -1.78 18.14 8.68
N PRO A 180 -3.01 17.91 8.17
CA PRO A 180 -3.23 17.44 6.81
C PRO A 180 -2.64 18.37 5.74
N LEU A 181 -2.34 17.82 4.57
CA LEU A 181 -1.52 18.46 3.54
C LEU A 181 -2.18 19.64 2.82
N ARG A 182 -3.53 19.74 2.81
CA ARG A 182 -4.23 20.82 2.12
C ARG A 182 -3.69 22.20 2.48
N GLY A 183 -3.43 22.44 3.78
CA GLY A 183 -2.89 23.72 4.25
C GLY A 183 -1.55 24.09 3.63
N ILE A 184 -0.72 23.10 3.36
CA ILE A 184 0.60 23.27 2.73
C ILE A 184 0.43 23.53 1.24
N VAL A 185 -0.31 22.67 0.53
CA VAL A 185 -0.43 22.71 -0.93
C VAL A 185 -1.30 23.87 -1.44
N SER A 186 -2.22 24.41 -0.62
CA SER A 186 -3.08 25.55 -0.98
C SER A 186 -2.42 26.90 -0.75
N SER A 187 -1.32 26.97 -0.02
CA SER A 187 -0.68 28.26 0.32
C SER A 187 -0.08 28.98 -0.88
N GLU A 188 0.33 28.24 -1.91
CA GLU A 188 0.86 28.81 -3.16
C GLU A 188 -0.21 29.54 -4.00
N VAL A 189 -1.42 29.00 -4.09
CA VAL A 189 -2.53 29.62 -4.84
C VAL A 189 -2.82 31.04 -4.31
N ARG A 190 -2.63 31.26 -3.02
CA ARG A 190 -2.84 32.55 -2.38
C ARG A 190 -1.72 33.56 -2.67
N ALA A 191 -0.51 33.10 -2.93
CA ALA A 191 0.63 33.97 -3.28
C ALA A 191 0.53 34.44 -4.74
N GLU A 192 0.13 33.59 -5.68
CA GLU A 192 -0.05 33.95 -7.09
C GLU A 192 -1.23 34.90 -7.31
N GLU A 193 -2.37 34.72 -6.58
CA GLU A 193 -3.51 35.65 -6.65
C GLU A 193 -3.17 37.05 -6.15
N LYS A 194 -2.25 37.16 -5.20
CA LYS A 194 -1.82 38.47 -4.66
C LYS A 194 -0.83 39.17 -5.55
N GLY A 195 0.03 38.45 -6.28
CA GLY A 195 1.01 38.97 -7.22
C GLY A 195 0.42 39.45 -8.56
N SER A 196 -0.80 38.99 -8.93
CA SER A 196 -1.46 39.41 -10.18
C SER A 196 -2.41 40.61 -10.02
N ARG A 197 -2.48 41.21 -8.82
CA ARG A 197 -3.32 42.38 -8.52
C ARG A 197 -2.53 43.68 -8.20
N GLU A 198 -1.22 43.65 -8.33
CA GLU A 198 -0.36 44.81 -8.32
C GLU A 198 0.14 45.10 -9.76
#